data_7a032c9a0203cf42540ec6131b046a2f
#
_entry.id   7a032c9a0203cf42540ec6131b046a2f
#
_cell.length_a   1.000
_cell.length_b   1.000
_cell.length_c   1.000
_cell.angle_alpha   90.00
_cell.angle_beta   90.00
_cell.angle_gamma   90.00
#
_symmetry.space_group_name_H-M   'P 1'
#
loop_
_entity.id
_entity.type
_entity.pdbx_description
1 polymer ?
#
loop_
_entity_poly.entity_id
_entity_poly.type
_entity_poly.pdbx_seq_one_letter_code
_entity_poly.pdbx_strand_id
1 'polypeptide(L)'
;MEAIRGFAGNNRGTIVNVVYIIAFLLALYYLYKFLIEGSDLEVNVLDNELPANEPRAFLIPTSNSEVRVKQGGEYTISFWMYVTSWDYRSGLPKSVLQIVDSNLKGSSLFTSILYPNEAKLMVRIHTDSTKTEGVDYTKNANFDSLLSGQQGAQMFAPSISTPMCDIQDIDLQRWINITVSVNGRIVDVYYDGKLNRSCVLPDIPSAPATGVQSVVIGQKGGYGGKISGIQFFAYPLTPDRIYAIYQAGPAGAAGFIGYLADKLGIKLTYSGAGGKQKTIDA
;
A
#
# COMPACT_ATOMS: atom_id res chain seq x y z
N MET A 1 18.83 14.14 -57.73
CA MET A 1 17.46 14.35 -57.19
C MET A 1 16.39 13.55 -57.92
N GLU A 2 16.53 13.23 -59.18
CA GLU A 2 15.55 12.40 -59.97
C GLU A 2 15.49 10.93 -59.53
N ALA A 3 16.60 10.30 -59.16
CA ALA A 3 16.62 8.91 -58.70
C ALA A 3 15.80 8.66 -57.42
N ILE A 4 15.74 9.64 -56.51
CA ILE A 4 14.95 9.55 -55.28
C ILE A 4 13.45 9.71 -55.57
N ARG A 5 13.09 10.53 -56.54
CA ARG A 5 11.70 10.69 -56.98
C ARG A 5 11.16 9.45 -57.72
N GLY A 6 11.98 8.74 -58.48
CA GLY A 6 11.60 7.50 -59.18
C GLY A 6 11.37 6.34 -58.22
N PHE A 7 12.21 6.20 -57.17
CA PHE A 7 12.07 5.16 -56.14
C PHE A 7 10.78 5.34 -55.29
N ALA A 8 10.45 6.59 -54.96
CA ALA A 8 9.25 6.91 -54.21
C ALA A 8 7.93 6.69 -54.96
N GLY A 9 7.97 6.87 -56.29
CA GLY A 9 6.77 6.70 -57.14
C GLY A 9 6.35 5.23 -57.33
N ASN A 10 7.32 4.32 -57.48
CA ASN A 10 7.07 2.91 -57.77
C ASN A 10 6.74 2.07 -56.52
N ASN A 11 7.07 2.56 -55.31
CA ASN A 11 6.89 1.84 -54.03
C ASN A 11 5.91 2.56 -53.07
N ARG A 12 5.07 3.44 -53.59
CA ARG A 12 4.19 4.27 -52.75
C ARG A 12 3.29 3.45 -51.82
N GLY A 13 2.76 2.32 -52.30
CA GLY A 13 1.94 1.39 -51.51
C GLY A 13 2.74 0.72 -50.42
N THR A 14 3.95 0.28 -50.72
CA THR A 14 4.85 -0.37 -49.75
C THR A 14 5.30 0.63 -48.63
N ILE A 15 5.63 1.86 -49.02
CA ILE A 15 5.99 2.91 -48.04
C ILE A 15 4.83 3.23 -47.11
N VAL A 16 3.62 3.35 -47.66
CA VAL A 16 2.41 3.60 -46.87
C VAL A 16 2.14 2.46 -45.89
N ASN A 17 2.28 1.20 -46.31
CA ASN A 17 2.11 0.05 -45.42
C ASN A 17 3.17 0.00 -44.31
N VAL A 18 4.42 0.33 -44.63
CA VAL A 18 5.49 0.41 -43.62
C VAL A 18 5.20 1.50 -42.58
N VAL A 19 4.69 2.66 -43.00
CA VAL A 19 4.29 3.75 -42.09
C VAL A 19 3.14 3.30 -41.17
N TYR A 20 2.13 2.58 -41.73
CA TYR A 20 1.06 2.04 -40.88
C TYR A 20 1.55 1.01 -39.89
N ILE A 21 2.48 0.12 -40.26
CA ILE A 21 3.07 -0.86 -39.32
C ILE A 21 3.84 -0.14 -38.20
N ILE A 22 4.64 0.88 -38.54
CA ILE A 22 5.38 1.66 -37.53
C ILE A 22 4.40 2.40 -36.60
N ALA A 23 3.37 3.05 -37.16
CA ALA A 23 2.35 3.72 -36.38
C ALA A 23 1.59 2.76 -35.44
N PHE A 24 1.29 1.56 -35.89
CA PHE A 24 0.65 0.52 -35.11
C PHE A 24 1.58 0.02 -33.96
N LEU A 25 2.86 -0.21 -34.25
CA LEU A 25 3.84 -0.60 -33.24
C LEU A 25 4.06 0.49 -32.20
N LEU A 26 4.08 1.77 -32.61
CA LEU A 26 4.13 2.89 -31.69
C LEU A 26 2.87 2.97 -30.83
N ALA A 27 1.70 2.79 -31.39
CA ALA A 27 0.44 2.75 -30.65
C ALA A 27 0.42 1.61 -29.62
N LEU A 28 0.89 0.40 -30.01
CA LEU A 28 1.05 -0.73 -29.09
C LEU A 28 2.08 -0.43 -27.99
N TYR A 29 3.19 0.22 -28.33
CA TYR A 29 4.20 0.63 -27.34
C TYR A 29 3.64 1.62 -26.33
N TYR A 30 2.92 2.66 -26.77
CA TYR A 30 2.29 3.63 -25.87
C TYR A 30 1.14 3.01 -25.06
N LEU A 31 0.38 2.10 -25.67
CA LEU A 31 -0.65 1.33 -24.96
C LEU A 31 -0.02 0.44 -23.87
N TYR A 32 1.06 -0.26 -24.21
CA TYR A 32 1.85 -1.06 -23.26
C TYR A 32 2.37 -0.17 -22.13
N LYS A 33 2.98 0.97 -22.45
CA LYS A 33 3.48 1.93 -21.49
C LYS A 33 2.37 2.44 -20.56
N PHE A 34 1.22 2.80 -21.12
CA PHE A 34 0.06 3.27 -20.35
C PHE A 34 -0.55 2.20 -19.45
N LEU A 35 -0.55 0.93 -19.87
CA LEU A 35 -1.16 -0.17 -19.10
C LEU A 35 -0.22 -0.80 -18.06
N ILE A 36 1.09 -0.76 -18.30
CA ILE A 36 2.08 -1.52 -17.51
C ILE A 36 3.03 -0.62 -16.72
N GLU A 37 3.42 0.55 -17.23
CA GLU A 37 4.09 1.53 -16.40
C GLU A 37 3.08 2.10 -15.41
N GLY A 38 3.21 1.68 -14.15
CA GLY A 38 2.49 2.30 -13.04
C GLY A 38 2.78 3.80 -13.01
N SER A 39 1.84 4.57 -12.50
CA SER A 39 2.04 6.00 -12.29
C SER A 39 3.29 6.21 -11.42
N ASP A 40 4.10 7.22 -11.72
CA ASP A 40 5.25 7.63 -10.91
C ASP A 40 4.85 7.95 -9.44
N LEU A 41 3.57 7.94 -9.13
CA LEU A 41 2.96 8.17 -7.83
C LEU A 41 2.62 6.88 -7.06
N GLU A 42 2.98 5.72 -7.59
CA GLU A 42 2.74 4.40 -7.00
C GLU A 42 4.06 3.72 -6.64
N VAL A 43 4.11 3.09 -5.48
CA VAL A 43 5.28 2.30 -5.03
C VAL A 43 4.83 0.98 -4.43
N ASN A 44 5.39 -0.10 -4.97
CA ASN A 44 5.37 -1.40 -4.32
C ASN A 44 6.46 -1.43 -3.23
N VAL A 45 6.03 -1.36 -1.98
CA VAL A 45 6.94 -1.34 -0.83
C VAL A 45 7.41 -2.77 -0.50
N LEU A 46 6.50 -3.72 -0.64
CA LEU A 46 6.76 -5.13 -0.35
C LEU A 46 5.88 -6.04 -1.22
N ASP A 47 6.50 -6.85 -2.07
CA ASP A 47 5.80 -7.81 -2.94
C ASP A 47 5.74 -9.23 -2.34
N ASN A 48 6.69 -9.58 -1.46
CA ASN A 48 6.83 -10.92 -0.91
C ASN A 48 6.19 -11.05 0.47
N GLU A 49 5.85 -12.29 0.84
CA GLU A 49 5.43 -12.60 2.20
C GLU A 49 6.58 -12.47 3.20
N LEU A 50 6.33 -11.80 4.32
CA LEU A 50 7.24 -11.71 5.45
C LEU A 50 6.54 -12.09 6.75
N PRO A 51 7.28 -12.63 7.74
CA PRO A 51 6.79 -12.77 9.10
C PRO A 51 6.42 -11.40 9.69
N ALA A 52 5.22 -11.29 10.25
CA ALA A 52 4.72 -10.04 10.78
C ALA A 52 5.22 -9.72 12.21
N ASN A 53 5.94 -10.64 12.83
CA ASN A 53 6.54 -10.50 14.15
C ASN A 53 7.99 -10.00 14.13
N GLU A 54 8.59 -9.86 12.93
CA GLU A 54 9.95 -9.35 12.76
C GLU A 54 9.92 -7.86 12.42
N PRO A 55 10.62 -6.99 13.18
CA PRO A 55 10.67 -5.57 12.85
C PRO A 55 11.50 -5.33 11.58
N ARG A 56 10.89 -4.68 10.60
CA ARG A 56 11.52 -4.27 9.34
C ARG A 56 11.06 -2.89 8.93
N ALA A 57 11.94 -2.15 8.26
CA ALA A 57 11.67 -0.85 7.69
C ALA A 57 11.97 -0.86 6.17
N PHE A 58 11.05 -0.34 5.40
CA PHE A 58 11.16 -0.22 3.95
C PHE A 58 11.10 1.26 3.58
N LEU A 59 12.10 1.75 2.88
CA LEU A 59 12.12 3.12 2.40
C LEU A 59 11.06 3.31 1.30
N ILE A 60 10.26 4.34 1.41
CA ILE A 60 9.50 4.85 0.28
C ILE A 60 10.51 5.62 -0.59
N PRO A 61 10.73 5.22 -1.86
CA PRO A 61 11.77 5.80 -2.70
C PRO A 61 11.58 7.31 -2.84
N THR A 62 12.61 8.07 -2.47
CA THR A 62 12.62 9.54 -2.57
C THR A 62 13.11 10.06 -3.92
N SER A 63 13.40 9.17 -4.87
CA SER A 63 13.85 9.55 -6.22
C SER A 63 12.87 10.50 -6.93
N ASN A 64 11.59 10.38 -6.62
CA ASN A 64 10.55 11.35 -6.98
C ASN A 64 9.98 11.97 -5.70
N SER A 65 10.21 13.27 -5.47
CA SER A 65 9.63 14.01 -4.35
C SER A 65 8.08 13.99 -4.32
N GLU A 66 7.48 13.41 -5.35
CA GLU A 66 6.04 13.26 -5.50
C GLU A 66 5.47 12.06 -4.72
N VAL A 67 6.25 10.97 -4.55
CA VAL A 67 5.80 9.75 -3.87
C VAL A 67 6.05 9.85 -2.37
N ARG A 68 5.14 10.49 -1.68
CA ARG A 68 5.19 10.64 -0.22
C ARG A 68 3.83 11.08 0.33
N VAL A 69 3.61 10.88 1.62
CA VAL A 69 2.53 11.56 2.33
C VAL A 69 2.87 13.04 2.37
N LYS A 70 2.00 13.87 1.82
CA LYS A 70 2.14 15.35 1.79
C LYS A 70 1.22 16.00 2.80
N GLN A 71 1.52 17.25 3.14
CA GLN A 71 0.59 18.10 3.86
C GLN A 71 -0.74 18.20 3.09
N GLY A 72 -1.85 18.06 3.79
CA GLY A 72 -3.19 18.01 3.19
C GLY A 72 -3.71 16.59 2.96
N GLY A 73 -2.84 15.58 3.00
CA GLY A 73 -3.19 14.18 3.19
C GLY A 73 -4.01 13.52 2.09
N GLU A 74 -3.46 13.50 0.87
CA GLU A 74 -4.02 12.67 -0.20
C GLU A 74 -3.07 11.50 -0.42
N TYR A 75 -3.43 10.32 0.05
CA TYR A 75 -2.66 9.09 -0.15
C TYR A 75 -3.50 7.85 0.10
N THR A 76 -3.03 6.72 -0.40
CA THR A 76 -3.60 5.42 -0.09
C THR A 76 -2.48 4.46 0.30
N ILE A 77 -2.72 3.66 1.33
CA ILE A 77 -1.90 2.51 1.67
C ILE A 77 -2.73 1.24 1.62
N SER A 78 -2.24 0.24 0.91
CA SER A 78 -2.83 -1.09 0.83
C SER A 78 -1.85 -2.13 1.29
N PHE A 79 -2.30 -3.13 2.04
CA PHE A 79 -1.48 -4.24 2.49
C PHE A 79 -2.32 -5.49 2.71
N TRP A 80 -1.67 -6.63 2.60
CA TRP A 80 -2.25 -7.93 2.90
C TRP A 80 -1.71 -8.45 4.23
N MET A 81 -2.59 -8.95 5.07
CA MET A 81 -2.22 -9.56 6.33
C MET A 81 -2.87 -10.93 6.50
N TYR A 82 -2.15 -11.83 7.16
CA TYR A 82 -2.61 -13.15 7.53
C TYR A 82 -2.36 -13.33 9.03
N VAL A 83 -3.41 -13.39 9.83
CA VAL A 83 -3.31 -13.60 11.27
C VAL A 83 -3.49 -15.09 11.53
N THR A 84 -2.44 -15.74 12.06
CA THR A 84 -2.45 -17.17 12.34
C THR A 84 -3.26 -17.50 13.57
N SER A 85 -3.01 -16.77 14.67
CA SER A 85 -3.67 -16.96 15.95
C SER A 85 -3.64 -15.64 16.74
N TRP A 86 -4.66 -15.44 17.58
CA TRP A 86 -4.71 -14.32 18.50
C TRP A 86 -3.86 -14.54 19.77
N ASP A 87 -3.45 -15.80 20.04
CA ASP A 87 -2.72 -16.19 21.24
C ASP A 87 -1.30 -15.61 21.31
N TYR A 88 -0.71 -15.33 20.12
CA TYR A 88 0.58 -14.66 20.07
C TYR A 88 0.48 -13.30 20.73
N ARG A 89 1.30 -13.04 21.76
CA ARG A 89 1.25 -11.84 22.58
C ARG A 89 -0.17 -11.57 23.12
N SER A 90 -0.83 -12.59 23.65
CA SER A 90 -2.16 -12.49 24.22
C SER A 90 -2.22 -11.37 25.29
N GLY A 91 -3.31 -10.61 25.28
CA GLY A 91 -3.50 -9.47 26.16
C GLY A 91 -2.67 -8.22 25.83
N LEU A 92 -1.80 -8.27 24.79
CA LEU A 92 -1.01 -7.13 24.36
C LEU A 92 -1.46 -6.66 22.95
N PRO A 93 -1.47 -5.35 22.71
CA PRO A 93 -1.66 -4.80 21.38
C PRO A 93 -0.53 -5.24 20.45
N LYS A 94 -0.83 -5.40 19.18
CA LYS A 94 0.08 -5.96 18.18
C LYS A 94 0.26 -4.96 17.03
N SER A 95 1.48 -4.44 16.85
CA SER A 95 1.78 -3.54 15.75
C SER A 95 1.65 -4.26 14.41
N VAL A 96 0.97 -3.63 13.46
CA VAL A 96 0.86 -4.13 12.09
C VAL A 96 1.80 -3.33 11.20
N LEU A 97 1.51 -2.04 11.00
CA LEU A 97 2.22 -1.19 10.07
C LEU A 97 2.20 0.27 10.54
N GLN A 98 3.32 0.97 10.35
CA GLN A 98 3.43 2.41 10.51
C GLN A 98 4.06 3.06 9.27
N ILE A 99 3.67 4.29 8.96
CA ILE A 99 4.44 5.18 8.07
C ILE A 99 5.12 6.22 8.96
N VAL A 100 6.43 6.27 8.90
CA VAL A 100 7.26 7.22 9.66
C VAL A 100 7.99 8.17 8.73
N ASP A 101 8.29 9.38 9.21
CA ASP A 101 9.07 10.38 8.47
C ASP A 101 10.26 10.82 9.34
N SER A 102 11.45 10.93 8.73
CA SER A 102 12.69 11.29 9.44
C SER A 102 12.62 12.69 10.10
N ASN A 103 11.81 13.59 9.56
CA ASN A 103 11.65 14.95 10.04
C ASN A 103 10.48 15.09 11.02
N LEU A 104 9.58 14.12 11.10
CA LEU A 104 8.50 14.07 12.07
C LEU A 104 8.99 13.37 13.34
N LYS A 105 9.73 14.09 14.17
CA LYS A 105 10.28 13.53 15.42
C LYS A 105 9.18 13.25 16.43
N GLY A 106 9.16 12.01 16.93
CA GLY A 106 8.26 11.59 17.98
C GLY A 106 6.83 11.28 17.57
N SER A 107 6.54 11.23 16.26
CA SER A 107 5.24 10.83 15.72
C SER A 107 5.38 10.02 14.43
N SER A 108 4.34 9.27 14.09
CA SER A 108 4.19 8.59 12.79
C SER A 108 3.03 9.16 12.01
N LEU A 109 3.15 9.20 10.69
CA LEU A 109 2.11 9.72 9.78
C LEU A 109 0.86 8.84 9.77
N PHE A 110 1.07 7.55 9.86
CA PHE A 110 0.05 6.51 9.87
C PHE A 110 0.43 5.41 10.85
N THR A 111 -0.57 4.85 11.55
CA THR A 111 -0.36 3.75 12.50
C THR A 111 -1.54 2.79 12.44
N SER A 112 -1.25 1.49 12.33
CA SER A 112 -2.24 0.43 12.47
C SER A 112 -1.81 -0.62 13.50
N ILE A 113 -2.75 -1.00 14.39
CA ILE A 113 -2.52 -1.87 15.54
C ILE A 113 -3.70 -2.81 15.72
N LEU A 114 -3.43 -4.11 15.89
CA LEU A 114 -4.45 -5.05 16.34
C LEU A 114 -4.69 -4.91 17.83
N TYR A 115 -5.95 -4.98 18.23
CA TYR A 115 -6.38 -4.94 19.62
C TYR A 115 -5.84 -6.14 20.42
N PRO A 116 -5.67 -6.01 21.74
CA PRO A 116 -5.10 -7.10 22.55
C PRO A 116 -6.02 -8.32 22.64
N ASN A 117 -7.31 -8.12 22.88
CA ASN A 117 -8.26 -9.18 23.23
C ASN A 117 -9.45 -9.29 22.25
N GLU A 118 -9.53 -8.40 21.29
CA GLU A 118 -10.63 -8.35 20.32
C GLU A 118 -10.06 -8.41 18.90
N ALA A 119 -10.75 -9.10 18.00
CA ALA A 119 -10.36 -9.20 16.60
C ALA A 119 -10.63 -7.89 15.83
N LYS A 120 -9.99 -6.80 16.26
CA LYS A 120 -10.15 -5.45 15.71
C LYS A 120 -8.82 -4.88 15.27
N LEU A 121 -8.85 -4.06 14.21
CA LEU A 121 -7.71 -3.30 13.73
C LEU A 121 -7.96 -1.81 13.95
N MET A 122 -7.10 -1.18 14.72
CA MET A 122 -7.07 0.26 14.91
C MET A 122 -6.34 0.93 13.74
N VAL A 123 -6.89 2.04 13.24
CA VAL A 123 -6.28 2.89 12.22
C VAL A 123 -6.21 4.32 12.75
N ARG A 124 -5.00 4.92 12.74
CA ARG A 124 -4.78 6.30 13.19
C ARG A 124 -3.92 7.05 12.19
N ILE A 125 -4.27 8.31 11.97
CA ILE A 125 -3.61 9.22 11.03
C ILE A 125 -3.21 10.46 11.80
N HIS A 126 -2.00 10.93 11.56
CA HIS A 126 -1.45 12.12 12.22
C HIS A 126 -2.09 13.39 11.69
N THR A 127 -2.54 14.25 12.62
CA THR A 127 -3.04 15.58 12.35
C THR A 127 -2.42 16.56 13.34
N ASP A 128 -2.27 17.82 12.96
CA ASP A 128 -1.76 18.89 13.86
C ASP A 128 -2.86 19.48 14.76
N SER A 129 -4.02 18.83 14.85
CA SER A 129 -5.11 19.33 15.64
C SER A 129 -4.76 19.40 17.13
N THR A 130 -4.87 20.59 17.68
CA THR A 130 -4.80 20.82 19.15
C THR A 130 -6.11 20.43 19.87
N LYS A 131 -7.16 20.08 19.10
CA LYS A 131 -8.49 19.72 19.60
C LYS A 131 -8.63 18.23 19.89
N THR A 132 -7.54 17.48 19.99
CA THR A 132 -7.56 16.05 20.24
C THR A 132 -7.92 15.78 21.70
N GLU A 133 -9.18 15.47 21.97
CA GLU A 133 -9.57 14.85 23.24
C GLU A 133 -9.21 13.36 23.17
N GLY A 134 -8.31 12.90 24.01
CA GLY A 134 -7.89 11.50 24.07
C GLY A 134 -6.43 11.28 23.75
N VAL A 135 -6.03 10.01 23.67
CA VAL A 135 -4.63 9.63 23.46
C VAL A 135 -4.32 9.57 21.97
N ASP A 136 -3.35 10.36 21.54
CA ASP A 136 -2.85 10.34 20.17
C ASP A 136 -1.82 9.21 19.98
N TYR A 137 -2.25 8.11 19.37
CA TYR A 137 -1.39 6.95 19.10
C TYR A 137 -0.48 7.11 17.89
N THR A 138 -0.52 8.23 17.20
CA THR A 138 0.51 8.56 16.21
C THR A 138 1.80 9.03 16.89
N LYS A 139 1.75 9.50 18.12
CA LYS A 139 2.95 9.86 18.92
C LYS A 139 3.68 8.60 19.39
N ASN A 140 4.98 8.52 19.11
CA ASN A 140 5.79 7.35 19.41
C ASN A 140 5.77 6.97 20.92
N ALA A 141 5.78 7.96 21.82
CA ALA A 141 5.72 7.69 23.25
C ALA A 141 4.40 6.98 23.65
N ASN A 142 3.28 7.41 23.09
CA ASN A 142 1.98 6.79 23.33
C ASN A 142 1.88 5.41 22.67
N PHE A 143 2.43 5.29 21.45
CA PHE A 143 2.51 4.04 20.72
C PHE A 143 3.36 2.99 21.45
N ASP A 144 4.56 3.37 21.92
CA ASP A 144 5.43 2.49 22.69
C ASP A 144 4.82 2.07 24.02
N SER A 145 4.16 2.99 24.71
CA SER A 145 3.44 2.73 25.96
C SER A 145 2.27 1.76 25.73
N LEU A 146 1.55 1.94 24.62
CA LEU A 146 0.49 1.03 24.21
C LEU A 146 1.02 -0.39 23.99
N LEU A 147 2.01 -0.55 23.13
CA LEU A 147 2.54 -1.87 22.77
C LEU A 147 3.25 -2.60 23.92
N SER A 148 3.71 -1.86 24.96
CA SER A 148 4.28 -2.45 26.18
C SER A 148 3.24 -2.91 27.21
N GLY A 149 1.95 -2.61 26.95
CA GLY A 149 0.86 -2.97 27.87
C GLY A 149 0.84 -2.16 29.17
N GLN A 150 1.58 -1.04 29.24
CA GLN A 150 1.66 -0.20 30.45
C GLN A 150 0.38 0.60 30.73
N GLN A 151 -0.48 0.74 29.74
CA GLN A 151 -1.76 1.43 29.90
C GLN A 151 -2.89 0.39 29.86
N GLY A 152 -3.83 0.47 30.77
CA GLY A 152 -4.91 -0.51 30.94
C GLY A 152 -6.00 -0.46 29.85
N ALA A 153 -7.04 -1.25 30.00
CA ALA A 153 -8.15 -1.43 29.06
C ALA A 153 -8.88 -0.13 28.61
N GLN A 154 -8.69 0.98 29.34
CA GLN A 154 -9.25 2.30 29.00
C GLN A 154 -8.66 2.91 27.71
N MET A 155 -7.54 2.38 27.23
CA MET A 155 -6.86 2.86 26.02
C MET A 155 -7.63 2.64 24.73
N PHE A 156 -8.47 1.63 24.72
CA PHE A 156 -9.31 1.29 23.56
C PHE A 156 -10.72 1.84 23.69
N ALA A 157 -10.99 2.63 24.75
CA ALA A 157 -12.25 3.32 24.89
C ALA A 157 -12.39 4.34 23.74
N PRO A 158 -13.58 4.43 23.13
CA PRO A 158 -13.83 5.43 22.10
C PRO A 158 -13.62 6.83 22.72
N SER A 159 -12.57 7.53 22.30
CA SER A 159 -12.48 8.95 22.58
C SER A 159 -13.32 9.69 21.54
N ILE A 160 -14.08 10.68 21.98
CA ILE A 160 -14.96 11.49 21.12
C ILE A 160 -14.19 12.21 20.01
N SER A 161 -12.90 12.36 20.15
CA SER A 161 -12.04 13.17 19.28
C SER A 161 -11.22 12.41 18.22
N THR A 162 -11.06 11.09 18.36
CA THR A 162 -10.49 10.27 17.29
C THR A 162 -11.63 9.51 16.62
N PRO A 163 -12.00 9.86 15.39
CA PRO A 163 -13.03 9.11 14.68
C PRO A 163 -12.60 7.64 14.61
N MET A 164 -13.52 6.76 14.98
CA MET A 164 -13.27 5.33 15.03
C MET A 164 -13.25 4.76 13.60
N CYS A 165 -12.11 4.89 12.94
CA CYS A 165 -11.81 4.22 11.68
C CYS A 165 -11.43 2.75 11.87
N ASP A 166 -11.76 2.18 13.01
CA ASP A 166 -11.34 0.84 13.40
C ASP A 166 -12.19 -0.22 12.69
N ILE A 167 -11.52 -1.22 12.15
CA ILE A 167 -12.17 -2.38 11.54
C ILE A 167 -12.55 -3.35 12.65
N GLN A 168 -13.81 -3.77 12.64
CA GLN A 168 -14.33 -4.83 13.49
C GLN A 168 -14.16 -6.19 12.79
N ASP A 169 -14.11 -7.26 13.58
CA ASP A 169 -14.21 -8.65 13.10
C ASP A 169 -13.12 -9.03 12.07
N ILE A 170 -11.85 -8.88 12.46
CA ILE A 170 -10.71 -9.33 11.66
C ILE A 170 -10.70 -10.86 11.60
N ASP A 171 -10.77 -11.41 10.40
CA ASP A 171 -10.71 -12.84 10.17
C ASP A 171 -9.33 -13.44 10.49
N LEU A 172 -9.33 -14.67 10.96
CA LEU A 172 -8.12 -15.45 11.22
C LEU A 172 -7.91 -16.51 10.15
N GLN A 173 -6.66 -16.94 10.00
CA GLN A 173 -6.24 -18.07 9.14
C GLN A 173 -6.63 -17.91 7.67
N ARG A 174 -6.78 -16.67 7.21
CA ARG A 174 -6.89 -16.34 5.80
C ARG A 174 -6.19 -15.02 5.49
N TRP A 175 -5.83 -14.83 4.24
CA TRP A 175 -5.35 -13.53 3.77
C TRP A 175 -6.51 -12.55 3.69
N ILE A 176 -6.29 -11.39 4.25
CA ILE A 176 -7.21 -10.24 4.20
C ILE A 176 -6.48 -9.04 3.62
N ASN A 177 -7.17 -8.29 2.78
CA ASN A 177 -6.68 -7.02 2.26
C ASN A 177 -7.25 -5.86 3.06
N ILE A 178 -6.37 -5.00 3.53
CA ILE A 178 -6.72 -3.72 4.16
C ILE A 178 -6.20 -2.61 3.27
N THR A 179 -7.09 -1.73 2.86
CA THR A 179 -6.73 -0.52 2.13
C THR A 179 -7.30 0.69 2.85
N VAL A 180 -6.45 1.66 3.12
CA VAL A 180 -6.83 2.92 3.75
C VAL A 180 -6.56 4.05 2.77
N SER A 181 -7.61 4.68 2.30
CA SER A 181 -7.56 5.82 1.39
C SER A 181 -7.89 7.10 2.15
N VAL A 182 -7.00 8.06 2.07
CA VAL A 182 -7.11 9.36 2.73
C VAL A 182 -7.29 10.44 1.67
N ASN A 183 -8.35 11.23 1.80
CA ASN A 183 -8.66 12.35 0.92
C ASN A 183 -9.02 13.57 1.77
N GLY A 184 -8.05 14.42 2.00
CA GLY A 184 -8.17 15.54 2.94
C GLY A 184 -8.54 15.01 4.34
N ARG A 185 -9.71 15.38 4.86
CA ARG A 185 -10.20 14.94 6.18
C ARG A 185 -10.99 13.63 6.13
N ILE A 186 -11.29 13.11 4.94
CA ILE A 186 -12.07 11.86 4.80
C ILE A 186 -11.09 10.70 4.77
N VAL A 187 -11.37 9.69 5.57
CA VAL A 187 -10.62 8.44 5.61
C VAL A 187 -11.57 7.30 5.34
N ASP A 188 -11.35 6.62 4.23
CA ASP A 188 -12.09 5.45 3.83
C ASP A 188 -11.24 4.20 4.07
N VAL A 189 -11.77 3.28 4.86
CA VAL A 189 -11.13 2.03 5.19
C VAL A 189 -11.86 0.89 4.49
N TYR A 190 -11.12 0.17 3.66
CA TYR A 190 -11.64 -0.96 2.88
C TYR A 190 -11.11 -2.27 3.47
N TYR A 191 -11.99 -3.26 3.49
CA TYR A 191 -11.72 -4.63 3.89
C TYR A 191 -12.06 -5.54 2.70
N ASP A 192 -11.08 -6.30 2.21
CA ASP A 192 -11.24 -7.17 1.05
C ASP A 192 -11.86 -6.45 -0.17
N GLY A 193 -11.33 -5.26 -0.46
CA GLY A 193 -11.76 -4.43 -1.60
C GLY A 193 -13.12 -3.75 -1.44
N LYS A 194 -13.80 -3.90 -0.30
CA LYS A 194 -15.12 -3.30 -0.03
C LYS A 194 -15.01 -2.24 1.06
N LEU A 195 -15.71 -1.12 0.89
CA LEU A 195 -15.76 -0.07 1.90
C LEU A 195 -16.35 -0.64 3.20
N ASN A 196 -15.56 -0.64 4.25
CA ASN A 196 -15.94 -1.08 5.59
C ASN A 196 -16.37 0.11 6.45
N ARG A 197 -15.55 1.18 6.45
CA ARG A 197 -15.82 2.40 7.21
C ARG A 197 -15.36 3.64 6.47
N SER A 198 -16.09 4.74 6.70
CA SER A 198 -15.70 6.08 6.31
C SER A 198 -15.77 6.96 7.56
N CYS A 199 -14.75 7.76 7.79
CA CYS A 199 -14.65 8.63 8.95
C CYS A 199 -14.04 9.97 8.58
N VAL A 200 -14.31 10.98 9.40
CA VAL A 200 -13.83 12.34 9.19
C VAL A 200 -12.84 12.69 10.30
N LEU A 201 -11.61 13.03 9.91
CA LEU A 201 -10.58 13.47 10.83
C LEU A 201 -10.92 14.85 11.46
N PRO A 202 -10.44 15.13 12.67
CA PRO A 202 -10.65 16.43 13.32
C PRO A 202 -10.00 17.58 12.53
N ASP A 203 -8.90 17.28 11.84
CA ASP A 203 -8.15 18.21 10.99
C ASP A 203 -7.57 17.47 9.77
N ILE A 204 -6.96 18.21 8.85
CA ILE A 204 -6.25 17.62 7.71
C ILE A 204 -5.01 16.86 8.20
N PRO A 205 -4.65 15.75 7.54
CA PRO A 205 -3.40 15.06 7.83
C PRO A 205 -2.19 15.97 7.69
N SER A 206 -1.30 15.88 8.67
CA SER A 206 -0.08 16.68 8.70
C SER A 206 1.13 15.83 8.36
N ALA A 207 1.99 16.34 7.48
CA ALA A 207 3.24 15.72 7.11
C ALA A 207 4.33 16.77 6.86
N PRO A 208 5.60 16.50 7.23
CA PRO A 208 6.71 17.40 6.92
C PRO A 208 6.86 17.60 5.40
N ALA A 209 7.20 18.81 4.97
CA ALA A 209 7.43 19.11 3.56
C ALA A 209 8.64 18.37 2.98
N THR A 210 9.62 18.03 3.83
CA THR A 210 10.83 17.30 3.48
C THR A 210 11.06 16.16 4.48
N GLY A 211 11.85 15.16 4.10
CA GLY A 211 12.17 14.02 4.97
C GLY A 211 12.10 12.72 4.19
N VAL A 212 12.70 11.69 4.74
CA VAL A 212 12.65 10.33 4.22
C VAL A 212 11.51 9.60 4.90
N GLN A 213 10.57 9.10 4.10
CA GLN A 213 9.47 8.31 4.61
C GLN A 213 9.75 6.81 4.48
N SER A 214 9.31 6.06 5.46
CA SER A 214 9.48 4.62 5.52
C SER A 214 8.22 3.95 6.04
N VAL A 215 7.94 2.77 5.50
CA VAL A 215 6.95 1.85 6.06
C VAL A 215 7.65 0.91 7.01
N VAL A 216 7.18 0.85 8.24
CA VAL A 216 7.75 0.00 9.30
C VAL A 216 6.71 -1.03 9.72
N ILE A 217 7.12 -2.30 9.79
CA ILE A 217 6.27 -3.44 10.20
C ILE A 217 6.87 -4.15 11.41
N GLY A 218 6.06 -4.95 12.10
CA GLY A 218 6.52 -5.88 13.14
C GLY A 218 7.11 -5.25 14.39
N GLN A 219 6.88 -3.95 14.64
CA GLN A 219 7.45 -3.26 15.81
C GLN A 219 7.02 -3.93 17.12
N LYS A 220 7.96 -3.97 18.08
CA LYS A 220 7.76 -4.58 19.41
C LYS A 220 7.26 -6.03 19.32
N GLY A 221 7.64 -6.77 18.27
CA GLY A 221 7.26 -8.15 18.05
C GLY A 221 5.97 -8.35 17.27
N GLY A 222 5.36 -7.29 16.75
CA GLY A 222 4.23 -7.36 15.82
C GLY A 222 3.11 -8.31 16.22
N TYR A 223 2.60 -9.10 15.24
CA TYR A 223 1.56 -10.11 15.46
C TYR A 223 1.97 -11.49 14.93
N GLY A 224 1.29 -12.53 15.40
CA GLY A 224 1.50 -13.91 14.95
C GLY A 224 0.88 -14.14 13.57
N GLY A 225 1.68 -14.06 12.53
CA GLY A 225 1.19 -14.19 11.17
C GLY A 225 2.18 -13.71 10.12
N LYS A 226 1.62 -13.31 8.98
CA LYS A 226 2.39 -12.84 7.82
C LYS A 226 1.80 -11.53 7.29
N ILE A 227 2.65 -10.75 6.63
CA ILE A 227 2.28 -9.53 5.88
C ILE A 227 2.87 -9.59 4.48
N SER A 228 2.17 -9.06 3.48
CA SER A 228 2.59 -9.06 2.07
C SER A 228 1.92 -7.94 1.29
N GLY A 229 2.33 -7.73 0.05
CA GLY A 229 1.66 -6.86 -0.90
C GLY A 229 1.44 -5.45 -0.38
N ILE A 230 2.47 -4.85 0.26
CA ILE A 230 2.37 -3.47 0.74
C ILE A 230 2.58 -2.52 -0.43
N GLN A 231 1.56 -1.73 -0.73
CA GLN A 231 1.56 -0.75 -1.81
C GLN A 231 1.22 0.62 -1.25
N PHE A 232 1.95 1.62 -1.69
CA PHE A 232 1.72 3.01 -1.33
C PHE A 232 1.42 3.84 -2.58
N PHE A 233 0.39 4.69 -2.51
CA PHE A 233 -0.05 5.58 -3.57
C PHE A 233 -0.10 7.00 -3.02
N ALA A 234 0.54 7.94 -3.69
CA ALA A 234 0.55 9.36 -3.29
C ALA A 234 -0.72 10.11 -3.72
N TYR A 235 -1.84 9.40 -3.82
CA TYR A 235 -3.17 9.91 -4.16
C TYR A 235 -4.26 8.98 -3.62
N PRO A 236 -5.51 9.46 -3.47
CA PRO A 236 -6.63 8.61 -3.08
C PRO A 236 -7.04 7.71 -4.24
N LEU A 237 -7.16 6.40 -3.98
CA LEU A 237 -7.61 5.42 -4.96
C LEU A 237 -9.13 5.42 -5.10
N THR A 238 -9.60 5.17 -6.31
CA THR A 238 -11.01 4.89 -6.58
C THR A 238 -11.41 3.49 -6.09
N PRO A 239 -12.68 3.25 -5.72
CA PRO A 239 -13.16 1.93 -5.28
C PRO A 239 -12.86 0.80 -6.28
N ASP A 240 -12.97 1.09 -7.58
CA ASP A 240 -12.69 0.10 -8.64
C ASP A 240 -11.22 -0.32 -8.62
N ARG A 241 -10.30 0.64 -8.43
CA ARG A 241 -8.87 0.34 -8.34
C ARG A 241 -8.53 -0.45 -7.07
N ILE A 242 -9.17 -0.11 -5.94
CA ILE A 242 -9.03 -0.84 -4.68
C ILE A 242 -9.52 -2.28 -4.84
N TYR A 243 -10.66 -2.47 -5.50
CA TYR A 243 -11.17 -3.81 -5.78
C TYR A 243 -10.26 -4.61 -6.71
N ALA A 244 -9.64 -3.96 -7.70
CA ALA A 244 -8.64 -4.60 -8.58
C ALA A 244 -7.38 -5.06 -7.81
N ILE A 245 -6.91 -4.26 -6.82
CA ILE A 245 -5.81 -4.65 -5.93
C ILE A 245 -6.18 -5.90 -5.10
N TYR A 246 -7.40 -5.92 -4.56
CA TYR A 246 -7.90 -7.09 -3.85
C TYR A 246 -7.96 -8.33 -4.76
N GLN A 247 -8.44 -8.19 -5.99
CA GLN A 247 -8.52 -9.29 -6.97
C GLN A 247 -7.13 -9.83 -7.37
N ALA A 248 -6.11 -8.98 -7.37
CA ALA A 248 -4.73 -9.38 -7.68
C ALA A 248 -4.12 -10.30 -6.61
N GLY A 249 -4.67 -10.30 -5.38
CA GLY A 249 -4.22 -11.16 -4.28
C GLY A 249 -2.95 -10.68 -3.56
N PRO A 250 -2.51 -11.42 -2.52
CA PRO A 250 -1.42 -11.02 -1.63
C PRO A 250 -0.04 -10.99 -2.29
N ALA A 251 0.15 -11.69 -3.40
CA ALA A 251 1.38 -11.64 -4.20
C ALA A 251 1.33 -10.59 -5.32
N GLY A 252 0.27 -9.75 -5.36
CA GLY A 252 0.08 -8.72 -6.37
C GLY A 252 -0.01 -9.26 -7.79
N ALA A 253 0.45 -8.47 -8.77
CA ALA A 253 0.44 -8.88 -10.19
C ALA A 253 1.22 -10.19 -10.44
N ALA A 254 2.26 -10.45 -9.67
CA ALA A 254 3.02 -11.70 -9.76
C ALA A 254 2.18 -12.92 -9.38
N GLY A 255 1.29 -12.80 -8.38
CA GLY A 255 0.37 -13.88 -7.99
C GLY A 255 -0.69 -14.15 -9.06
N PHE A 256 -1.25 -13.10 -9.65
CA PHE A 256 -2.23 -13.23 -10.72
C PHE A 256 -1.61 -13.82 -12.01
N ILE A 257 -0.41 -13.36 -12.38
CA ILE A 257 0.33 -13.91 -13.52
C ILE A 257 0.73 -15.37 -13.25
N GLY A 258 1.14 -15.69 -12.02
CA GLY A 258 1.42 -17.07 -11.60
C GLY A 258 0.19 -17.97 -11.70
N TYR A 259 -0.96 -17.51 -11.22
CA TYR A 259 -2.23 -18.22 -11.35
C TYR A 259 -2.62 -18.45 -12.82
N LEU A 260 -2.47 -17.45 -13.68
CA LEU A 260 -2.72 -17.61 -15.11
C LEU A 260 -1.72 -18.56 -15.78
N ALA A 261 -0.45 -18.49 -15.39
CA ALA A 261 0.59 -19.39 -15.90
C ALA A 261 0.29 -20.85 -15.56
N ASP A 262 -0.11 -21.11 -14.32
CA ASP A 262 -0.53 -22.43 -13.84
C ASP A 262 -1.76 -22.95 -14.63
N LYS A 263 -2.79 -22.11 -14.78
CA LYS A 263 -3.99 -22.43 -15.57
C LYS A 263 -3.73 -22.69 -17.04
N LEU A 264 -2.74 -22.02 -17.62
CA LEU A 264 -2.39 -22.13 -19.03
C LEU A 264 -1.22 -23.10 -19.28
N GLY A 265 -0.62 -23.67 -18.24
CA GLY A 265 0.55 -24.56 -18.34
C GLY A 265 1.78 -23.86 -18.91
N ILE A 266 1.94 -22.55 -18.70
CA ILE A 266 3.01 -21.72 -19.25
C ILE A 266 4.04 -21.45 -18.17
N LYS A 267 5.31 -21.76 -18.42
CA LYS A 267 6.42 -21.36 -17.55
C LYS A 267 6.77 -19.90 -17.82
N LEU A 268 6.56 -19.05 -16.81
CA LEU A 268 6.93 -17.65 -16.89
C LEU A 268 8.16 -17.39 -16.02
N THR A 269 9.19 -16.83 -16.64
CA THR A 269 10.37 -16.32 -15.94
C THR A 269 10.34 -14.81 -15.99
N TYR A 270 10.27 -14.13 -14.85
CA TYR A 270 10.38 -12.68 -14.80
C TYR A 270 11.56 -12.23 -13.96
N SER A 271 12.15 -11.11 -14.34
CA SER A 271 13.28 -10.50 -13.65
C SER A 271 12.73 -9.36 -12.79
N GLY A 272 12.76 -9.52 -11.46
CA GLY A 272 12.39 -8.45 -10.53
C GLY A 272 13.45 -7.34 -10.48
N ALA A 273 13.05 -6.14 -10.06
CA ALA A 273 13.96 -5.04 -9.78
C ALA A 273 14.97 -5.47 -8.71
N GLY A 274 16.21 -5.77 -9.12
CA GLY A 274 17.26 -6.33 -8.26
C GLY A 274 17.98 -7.54 -8.85
N GLY A 275 17.69 -7.92 -10.10
CA GLY A 275 18.46 -8.94 -10.86
C GLY A 275 18.23 -10.39 -10.43
N LYS A 276 17.32 -10.69 -9.53
CA LYS A 276 16.95 -12.07 -9.18
C LYS A 276 15.88 -12.57 -10.14
N GLN A 277 16.23 -13.58 -10.92
CA GLN A 277 15.25 -14.32 -11.73
C GLN A 277 14.43 -15.23 -10.82
N LYS A 278 13.11 -15.12 -10.88
CA LYS A 278 12.17 -16.04 -10.25
C LYS A 278 11.42 -16.78 -11.34
N THR A 279 11.57 -18.10 -11.37
CA THR A 279 10.82 -18.99 -12.25
C THR A 279 9.60 -19.51 -11.48
N ILE A 280 8.43 -19.36 -12.07
CA ILE A 280 7.20 -19.96 -11.55
C ILE A 280 7.00 -21.24 -12.37
N ASP A 281 7.23 -22.39 -11.75
CA ASP A 281 6.92 -23.69 -12.31
C ASP A 281 5.46 -24.03 -12.00
N ALA A 282 4.73 -24.47 -13.02
CA ALA A 282 3.38 -24.99 -12.90
C ALA A 282 3.40 -26.41 -12.32
#